data_1799dbfb8e276bd1bc21d0943709fa10
#
_entry.id   1799dbfb8e276bd1bc21d0943709fa10
#
_cell.length_a   1.000
_cell.length_b   1.000
_cell.length_c   1.000
_cell.angle_alpha   90.00
_cell.angle_beta   90.00
_cell.angle_gamma   90.00
#
_symmetry.space_group_name_H-M   'P 1'
#
loop_
_entity.id
_entity.type
_entity.pdbx_description
1 polymer ?
#
loop_
_entity_poly.entity_id
_entity_poly.type
_entity_poly.pdbx_seq_one_letter_code
_entity_poly.pdbx_strand_id
1 'polypeptide(L)'
;KFDMIISNPPYIPANYEFEPEVLHEPKLALIAEENGLEFYRKITEQAPEFLKPYGILMFELGIGEAELVKAFMEKDFEDIKIEKDLAGIERIIYGKKL
;
A
#
# COMPACT_ATOMS: atom_id res chain seq x y z
N LYS A 1 -3.95 -19.97 -5.99
CA LYS A 1 -3.26 -18.96 -5.17
C LYS A 1 -1.96 -18.53 -5.82
N PHE A 2 -1.44 -17.41 -5.40
CA PHE A 2 -0.30 -16.78 -6.06
C PHE A 2 0.96 -16.87 -5.21
N ASP A 3 2.11 -16.88 -5.90
CA ASP A 3 3.42 -16.80 -5.24
C ASP A 3 3.74 -15.37 -4.82
N MET A 4 3.21 -14.40 -5.57
CA MET A 4 3.48 -12.98 -5.32
C MET A 4 2.31 -12.13 -5.79
N ILE A 5 2.01 -11.09 -5.03
CA ILE A 5 1.07 -10.05 -5.41
C ILE A 5 1.83 -8.75 -5.41
N ILE A 6 1.80 -8.03 -6.54
CA ILE A 6 2.44 -6.73 -6.68
C ILE A 6 1.35 -5.70 -6.94
N SER A 7 1.35 -4.62 -6.19
CA SER A 7 0.35 -3.60 -6.33
C SER A 7 0.96 -2.20 -6.33
N ASN A 8 0.41 -1.34 -7.16
CA ASN A 8 0.75 0.08 -7.22
C ASN A 8 -0.53 0.87 -7.01
N PRO A 9 -1.02 0.94 -5.75
CA PRO A 9 -2.26 1.66 -5.48
C PRO A 9 -2.14 3.15 -5.81
N PRO A 10 -3.24 3.82 -6.16
CA PRO A 10 -3.17 5.26 -6.41
C PRO A 10 -2.72 6.01 -5.17
N TYR A 11 -1.79 6.96 -5.36
CA TYR A 11 -1.29 7.81 -4.30
C TYR A 11 -1.89 9.21 -4.45
N ILE A 12 -2.63 9.63 -3.43
CA ILE A 12 -3.24 10.95 -3.40
C ILE A 12 -2.86 11.59 -2.07
N PRO A 13 -1.99 12.63 -2.07
CA PRO A 13 -1.59 13.27 -0.82
C PRO A 13 -2.77 13.94 -0.12
N ALA A 14 -2.71 14.03 1.19
CA ALA A 14 -3.77 14.64 1.98
C ALA A 14 -4.04 16.09 1.57
N ASN A 15 -3.02 16.80 1.07
CA ASN A 15 -3.14 18.20 0.65
C ASN A 15 -3.44 18.35 -0.84
N TYR A 16 -3.77 17.26 -1.52
CA TYR A 16 -4.10 17.31 -2.94
C TYR A 16 -5.45 17.99 -3.14
N GLU A 17 -5.52 18.89 -4.13
CA GLU A 17 -6.77 19.55 -4.48
C GLU A 17 -7.45 18.79 -5.62
N PHE A 18 -8.65 18.29 -5.33
CA PHE A 18 -9.42 17.52 -6.30
C PHE A 18 -10.23 18.45 -7.21
N GLU A 19 -10.35 18.06 -8.48
CA GLU A 19 -11.34 18.67 -9.36
C GLU A 19 -12.74 18.30 -8.84
N PRO A 20 -13.75 19.18 -9.04
CA PRO A 20 -15.10 18.90 -8.53
C PRO A 20 -15.66 17.56 -8.97
N GLU A 21 -15.46 17.16 -10.21
CA GLU A 21 -15.94 15.87 -10.69
C GLU A 21 -15.24 14.68 -10.03
N VAL A 22 -14.00 14.87 -9.61
CA VAL A 22 -13.24 13.84 -8.90
C VAL A 22 -13.77 13.68 -7.48
N LEU A 23 -14.13 14.80 -6.83
CA LEU A 23 -14.66 14.79 -5.48
C LEU A 23 -16.00 14.07 -5.35
N HIS A 24 -16.71 13.90 -6.46
CA HIS A 24 -17.99 13.20 -6.44
C HIS A 24 -17.84 11.67 -6.39
N GLU A 25 -16.64 11.14 -6.50
CA GLU A 25 -16.43 9.71 -6.38
C GLU A 25 -16.19 9.31 -4.94
N PRO A 26 -17.06 8.47 -4.34
CA PRO A 26 -16.91 8.06 -2.94
C PRO A 26 -15.56 7.42 -2.64
N LYS A 27 -15.04 6.68 -3.59
CA LYS A 27 -13.75 6.02 -3.47
C LYS A 27 -12.62 7.01 -3.24
N LEU A 28 -12.64 8.12 -3.96
CA LEU A 28 -11.63 9.15 -3.82
C LEU A 28 -11.78 9.92 -2.51
N ALA A 29 -13.02 10.09 -2.05
CA ALA A 29 -13.26 10.71 -0.76
C ALA A 29 -12.65 9.87 0.37
N LEU A 30 -12.78 8.54 0.30
CA LEU A 30 -12.16 7.65 1.28
C LEU A 30 -10.64 7.73 1.26
N ILE A 31 -10.06 7.82 0.06
CA ILE A 31 -8.61 7.98 -0.08
C ILE A 31 -8.15 9.27 0.62
N ALA A 32 -8.88 10.36 0.40
CA ALA A 32 -8.55 11.64 1.01
C ALA A 32 -8.63 11.57 2.53
N GLU A 33 -9.62 10.87 3.07
CA GLU A 33 -9.80 10.72 4.51
C GLU A 33 -8.65 9.97 5.16
N GLU A 34 -8.06 9.02 4.47
CA GLU A 34 -6.98 8.19 4.99
C GLU A 34 -5.61 8.56 4.40
N ASN A 35 -5.46 9.78 3.88
CA ASN A 35 -4.20 10.24 3.29
C ASN A 35 -3.70 9.32 2.17
N GLY A 36 -4.62 8.70 1.45
CA GLY A 36 -4.26 7.80 0.35
C GLY A 36 -3.92 6.39 0.78
N LEU A 37 -4.10 6.04 2.05
CA LEU A 37 -3.69 4.74 2.59
C LEU A 37 -4.77 3.66 2.53
N GLU A 38 -5.98 4.01 2.17
CA GLU A 38 -7.12 3.08 2.15
C GLU A 38 -6.83 1.82 1.32
N PHE A 39 -6.28 2.00 0.12
CA PHE A 39 -6.00 0.87 -0.77
C PHE A 39 -4.92 -0.05 -0.23
N TYR A 40 -3.88 0.53 0.37
CA TYR A 40 -2.82 -0.29 0.99
C TYR A 40 -3.40 -1.15 2.10
N ARG A 41 -4.22 -0.58 2.95
CA ARG A 41 -4.83 -1.30 4.06
C ARG A 41 -5.73 -2.43 3.57
N LYS A 42 -6.62 -2.13 2.62
CA LYS A 42 -7.54 -3.14 2.11
C LYS A 42 -6.84 -4.28 1.40
N ILE A 43 -5.85 -3.96 0.58
CA ILE A 43 -5.10 -5.00 -0.14
C ILE A 43 -4.33 -5.86 0.85
N THR A 44 -3.71 -5.25 1.86
CA THR A 44 -2.97 -5.98 2.88
C THR A 44 -3.86 -6.94 3.65
N GLU A 45 -5.07 -6.52 3.98
CA GLU A 45 -6.02 -7.36 4.70
C GLU A 45 -6.51 -8.55 3.87
N GLN A 46 -6.64 -8.37 2.56
CA GLN A 46 -7.15 -9.41 1.67
C GLN A 46 -6.09 -10.33 1.11
N ALA A 47 -4.87 -9.85 0.95
CA ALA A 47 -3.80 -10.58 0.28
C ALA A 47 -3.53 -11.98 0.86
N PRO A 48 -3.57 -12.19 2.18
CA PRO A 48 -3.28 -13.53 2.71
C PRO A 48 -4.18 -14.63 2.15
N GLU A 49 -5.44 -14.29 1.80
CA GLU A 49 -6.36 -15.27 1.23
C GLU A 49 -5.94 -15.76 -0.14
N PHE A 50 -5.18 -14.93 -0.88
CA PHE A 50 -4.81 -15.21 -2.26
C PHE A 50 -3.36 -15.63 -2.43
N LEU A 51 -2.57 -15.58 -1.35
CA LEU A 51 -1.15 -15.95 -1.40
C LEU A 51 -0.95 -17.37 -0.89
N LYS A 52 -0.04 -18.09 -1.55
CA LYS A 52 0.47 -19.36 -1.04
C LYS A 52 1.25 -19.11 0.24
N PRO A 53 1.48 -20.15 1.08
CA PRO A 53 2.38 -19.99 2.22
C PRO A 53 3.73 -19.42 1.76
N TYR A 54 4.25 -18.46 2.51
CA TYR A 54 5.49 -17.74 2.20
C TYR A 54 5.44 -16.89 0.92
N GLY A 55 4.25 -16.67 0.38
CA GLY A 55 4.08 -15.76 -0.76
C GLY A 55 4.42 -14.33 -0.37
N ILE A 56 4.74 -13.52 -1.37
CA ILE A 56 5.21 -12.14 -1.19
C ILE A 56 4.12 -11.15 -1.56
N LEU A 57 3.92 -10.16 -0.69
CA LEU A 57 3.12 -8.98 -1.02
C LEU A 57 4.08 -7.81 -1.18
N MET A 58 4.02 -7.14 -2.32
CA MET A 58 4.88 -6.01 -2.64
C MET A 58 4.05 -4.81 -3.08
N PHE A 59 4.39 -3.64 -2.58
CA PHE A 59 3.75 -2.39 -2.97
C PHE A 59 4.77 -1.38 -3.46
N GLU A 60 4.37 -0.58 -4.44
CA GLU A 60 5.02 0.70 -4.70
C GLU A 60 4.47 1.73 -3.73
N LEU A 61 5.34 2.60 -3.23
CA LEU A 61 4.99 3.55 -2.17
C LEU A 61 4.98 4.99 -2.67
N GLY A 62 4.05 5.79 -2.13
CA GLY A 62 4.14 7.22 -2.20
C GLY A 62 5.13 7.74 -1.15
N ILE A 63 5.54 8.98 -1.29
CA ILE A 63 6.51 9.61 -0.38
C ILE A 63 5.93 9.66 1.03
N GLY A 64 6.71 9.17 2.00
CA GLY A 64 6.34 9.26 3.41
C GLY A 64 5.36 8.22 3.91
N GLU A 65 5.03 7.20 3.09
CA GLU A 65 4.03 6.20 3.45
C GLU A 65 4.59 4.91 4.02
N ALA A 66 5.89 4.68 3.91
CA ALA A 66 6.47 3.37 4.21
C ALA A 66 6.14 2.85 5.61
N GLU A 67 6.30 3.68 6.65
CA GLU A 67 6.08 3.23 8.01
C GLU A 67 4.62 2.87 8.28
N LEU A 68 3.69 3.61 7.69
CA LEU A 68 2.26 3.33 7.87
C LEU A 68 1.87 2.04 7.15
N VAL A 69 2.37 1.83 5.93
CA VAL A 69 2.10 0.60 5.19
C VAL A 69 2.74 -0.60 5.90
N LYS A 70 3.94 -0.42 6.42
CA LYS A 70 4.60 -1.46 7.21
C LYS A 70 3.73 -1.88 8.39
N ALA A 71 3.14 -0.92 9.10
CA ALA A 71 2.27 -1.22 10.22
C ALA A 71 1.07 -2.06 9.81
N PHE A 72 0.48 -1.80 8.63
CA PHE A 72 -0.60 -2.63 8.12
C PHE A 72 -0.14 -4.07 7.87
N MET A 73 1.09 -4.23 7.38
CA MET A 73 1.60 -5.54 6.99
C MET A 73 2.04 -6.40 8.17
N GLU A 74 2.45 -5.80 9.28
CA GLU A 74 3.06 -6.54 10.40
C GLU A 74 2.17 -7.62 11.00
N LYS A 75 0.88 -7.50 10.87
CA LYS A 75 -0.07 -8.46 11.42
C LYS A 75 0.02 -9.83 10.71
N ASP A 76 0.15 -9.83 9.40
CA ASP A 76 0.04 -11.04 8.59
C ASP A 76 1.30 -11.37 7.79
N PHE A 77 2.32 -10.54 7.88
CA PHE A 77 3.55 -10.69 7.09
C PHE A 77 4.80 -10.59 7.96
N GLU A 78 5.86 -11.24 7.52
CA GLU A 78 7.17 -11.20 8.19
C GLU A 78 8.25 -10.79 7.20
N ASP A 79 9.46 -10.57 7.70
CA ASP A 79 10.60 -10.17 6.87
C ASP A 79 10.28 -8.96 5.99
N ILE A 80 9.59 -7.99 6.56
CA ILE A 80 9.16 -6.80 5.82
C ILE A 80 10.36 -5.91 5.55
N LYS A 81 10.59 -5.60 4.27
CA LYS A 81 11.73 -4.80 3.82
C LYS A 81 11.27 -3.60 3.01
N ILE A 82 12.00 -2.52 3.13
CA ILE A 82 11.73 -1.27 2.42
C ILE A 82 12.94 -0.94 1.58
N GLU A 83 12.73 -0.68 0.28
CA GLU A 83 13.79 -0.34 -0.66
C GLU A 83 13.67 1.12 -1.07
N LYS A 84 14.81 1.80 -1.14
CA LYS A 84 14.88 3.21 -1.53
C LYS A 84 15.38 3.34 -2.96
N ASP A 85 14.99 4.45 -3.61
CA ASP A 85 15.55 4.79 -4.91
C ASP A 85 16.92 5.46 -4.74
N LEU A 86 17.52 5.88 -5.85
CA LEU A 86 18.84 6.50 -5.83
C LEU A 86 18.87 7.85 -5.10
N ALA A 87 17.72 8.49 -4.97
CA ALA A 87 17.60 9.75 -4.23
C ALA A 87 17.37 9.52 -2.74
N GLY A 88 17.30 8.25 -2.28
CA GLY A 88 17.07 7.92 -0.88
C GLY A 88 15.62 7.94 -0.47
N ILE A 89 14.71 7.98 -1.42
CA ILE A 89 13.27 7.98 -1.15
C ILE A 89 12.75 6.55 -1.12
N GLU A 90 12.02 6.20 -0.07
CA GLU A 90 11.44 4.88 0.06
C GLU A 90 10.35 4.66 -0.99
N ARG A 91 10.52 3.67 -1.85
CA ARG A 91 9.66 3.45 -3.01
C ARG A 91 8.96 2.10 -3.03
N ILE A 92 9.52 1.09 -2.38
CA ILE A 92 8.99 -0.27 -2.43
C ILE A 92 8.99 -0.84 -1.03
N ILE A 93 7.92 -1.53 -0.68
CA ILE A 93 7.86 -2.33 0.54
C ILE A 93 7.37 -3.73 0.17
N TYR A 94 7.96 -4.74 0.76
CA TYR A 94 7.52 -6.11 0.55
C TYR A 94 7.71 -6.93 1.80
N GLY A 95 6.86 -7.96 1.94
CA GLY A 95 6.91 -8.86 3.07
C GLY A 95 6.43 -10.24 2.67
N LYS A 96 6.77 -11.21 3.48
CA LYS A 96 6.44 -12.61 3.25
C LYS A 96 5.27 -13.01 4.13
N LYS A 97 4.28 -13.70 3.55
CA LYS A 97 3.11 -14.16 4.31
C LYS A 97 3.54 -15.13 5.41
N LEU A 98 2.99 -14.92 6.60
CA LEU A 98 3.18 -15.84 7.73
C LEU A 98 2.61 -17.23 7.48
#